data_c1f86d635a1f8828d2c50d4c11e43a82
#
_entry.id   c1f86d635a1f8828d2c50d4c11e43a82
#
_cell.length_a   1.000
_cell.length_b   1.000
_cell.length_c   1.000
_cell.angle_alpha   90.00
_cell.angle_beta   90.00
_cell.angle_gamma   90.00
#
_symmetry.space_group_name_H-M   'P 1'
#
loop_
_entity.id
_entity.type
_entity.pdbx_description
1 polymer ?
#
loop_
_entity_poly.entity_id
_entity_poly.type
_entity_poly.pdbx_seq_one_letter_code
_entity_poly.pdbx_strand_id
1 'polypeptide(L)'
;MKSPRLVAYSPEVAAELGLSDQDCLSEDFCRVFAGNRLAAGMQPFAMCYGGHQFGHWAGQLGDGRAINLGEAVCPDGRRRTLQLKGAGRTPYSRSADGLAVLRSSIREFLCSEAMHHLGVPTTRALSVVLTGETVVRDMFYDGNPQLEPGAIVCRVAPSFTRFGNFQIFTARDDLDALKKIGGLHDSQRFSGIGRAGAADLSALVRGSLSLTAEMVVHWQRVGFVHGVMNTDNMSILGLTIDYGPYGWLENYDPDWTPNTTDAQGRRYRFGNQPKIAYWNLVQLANAIYPLVMRAESLQQALSVFSETFAAEWSATTAAKLGLSRFDPDKDEALVGDLLQLLQAAETDMTLFYRQLADLDPYAPAGSAADFVAMLERNSYAPLAAELRDRALAWFGQYCSRSRSEAGDPEARRQRMNAVNPKYVLRNYLAQLAIDQAEQGDFGLVAELLDVLRNPYSEQPGRERFARSVRIGPNSGRDVRCCLAVLDRAFTVFCSGYCTELPGWHTIVPFG
;
A
#
# COMPACT_ATOMS: atom_id res chain seq x y z
N MET A 1 6.90 -25.06 -14.27
CA MET A 1 6.09 -25.43 -13.09
C MET A 1 5.47 -26.80 -13.35
N LYS A 2 5.57 -27.74 -12.39
CA LYS A 2 5.24 -29.16 -12.65
C LYS A 2 3.74 -29.42 -12.74
N SER A 3 2.94 -28.78 -11.90
CA SER A 3 1.50 -29.02 -11.83
C SER A 3 0.78 -27.73 -11.42
N PRO A 4 0.65 -26.76 -12.34
CA PRO A 4 0.01 -25.48 -12.03
C PRO A 4 -1.48 -25.69 -11.71
N ARG A 5 -1.95 -25.05 -10.62
CA ARG A 5 -3.34 -25.08 -10.19
C ARG A 5 -3.79 -23.70 -9.73
N LEU A 6 -4.94 -23.24 -10.22
CA LEU A 6 -5.53 -21.97 -9.81
C LEU A 6 -5.91 -22.01 -8.32
N VAL A 7 -5.51 -20.98 -7.58
CA VAL A 7 -5.91 -20.75 -6.18
C VAL A 7 -7.10 -19.79 -6.15
N ALA A 8 -6.95 -18.65 -6.82
CA ALA A 8 -7.97 -17.60 -6.91
C ALA A 8 -7.71 -16.71 -8.13
N TYR A 9 -8.74 -16.02 -8.58
CA TYR A 9 -8.65 -14.93 -9.55
C TYR A 9 -9.61 -13.80 -9.17
N SER A 10 -9.35 -12.59 -9.67
CA SER A 10 -10.23 -11.43 -9.54
C SER A 10 -11.15 -11.35 -10.77
N PRO A 11 -12.45 -11.60 -10.65
CA PRO A 11 -13.39 -11.50 -11.77
C PRO A 11 -13.44 -10.11 -12.38
N GLU A 12 -13.28 -9.07 -11.57
CA GLU A 12 -13.29 -7.68 -12.04
C GLU A 12 -12.07 -7.37 -12.90
N VAL A 13 -10.89 -7.86 -12.51
CA VAL A 13 -9.66 -7.71 -13.30
C VAL A 13 -9.73 -8.56 -14.56
N ALA A 14 -10.28 -9.77 -14.49
CA ALA A 14 -10.52 -10.63 -15.63
C ALA A 14 -11.44 -9.94 -16.64
N ALA A 15 -12.58 -9.40 -16.19
CA ALA A 15 -13.52 -8.65 -17.04
C ALA A 15 -12.88 -7.40 -17.66
N GLU A 16 -12.06 -6.66 -16.90
CA GLU A 16 -11.29 -5.51 -17.43
C GLU A 16 -10.36 -5.92 -18.58
N LEU A 17 -9.79 -7.12 -18.50
CA LEU A 17 -8.91 -7.69 -19.53
C LEU A 17 -9.69 -8.39 -20.66
N GLY A 18 -11.00 -8.46 -20.59
CA GLY A 18 -11.85 -9.16 -21.57
C GLY A 18 -11.86 -10.68 -21.43
N LEU A 19 -11.49 -11.21 -20.26
CA LEU A 19 -11.52 -12.63 -19.96
C LEU A 19 -12.84 -13.01 -19.28
N SER A 20 -13.43 -14.12 -19.70
CA SER A 20 -14.60 -14.73 -19.06
C SER A 20 -14.18 -15.65 -17.90
N ASP A 21 -15.13 -16.03 -17.05
CA ASP A 21 -14.90 -17.04 -15.99
C ASP A 21 -14.45 -18.38 -16.60
N GLN A 22 -14.98 -18.75 -17.77
CA GLN A 22 -14.59 -19.98 -18.48
C GLN A 22 -13.11 -19.91 -18.91
N ASP A 23 -12.65 -18.74 -19.37
CA ASP A 23 -11.23 -18.53 -19.70
C ASP A 23 -10.37 -18.68 -18.45
N CYS A 24 -10.75 -18.04 -17.34
CA CYS A 24 -10.01 -18.07 -16.09
C CYS A 24 -9.92 -19.46 -15.45
N LEU A 25 -10.92 -20.30 -15.65
CA LEU A 25 -10.96 -21.69 -15.15
C LEU A 25 -10.31 -22.70 -16.10
N SER A 26 -9.81 -22.27 -17.27
CA SER A 26 -9.19 -23.15 -18.26
C SER A 26 -7.79 -23.60 -17.84
N GLU A 27 -7.36 -24.76 -18.36
CA GLU A 27 -5.98 -25.22 -18.21
C GLU A 27 -4.98 -24.26 -18.87
N ASP A 28 -5.35 -23.65 -20.00
CA ASP A 28 -4.54 -22.67 -20.71
C ASP A 28 -4.26 -21.43 -19.86
N PHE A 29 -5.25 -20.91 -19.13
CA PHE A 29 -5.06 -19.82 -18.20
C PHE A 29 -4.03 -20.19 -17.11
N CYS A 30 -4.17 -21.35 -16.49
CA CYS A 30 -3.21 -21.81 -15.50
C CYS A 30 -1.80 -21.94 -16.09
N ARG A 31 -1.66 -22.45 -17.32
CA ARG A 31 -0.35 -22.60 -17.97
C ARG A 31 0.29 -21.26 -18.30
N VAL A 32 -0.50 -20.29 -18.78
CA VAL A 32 -0.01 -18.94 -19.09
C VAL A 32 0.43 -18.22 -17.84
N PHE A 33 -0.44 -18.17 -16.81
CA PHE A 33 -0.16 -17.40 -15.59
C PHE A 33 0.72 -18.14 -14.57
N ALA A 34 1.06 -19.39 -14.83
CA ALA A 34 2.17 -20.10 -14.21
C ALA A 34 3.52 -19.90 -14.95
N GLY A 35 3.54 -19.22 -16.09
CA GLY A 35 4.75 -19.02 -16.88
C GLY A 35 5.20 -20.25 -17.68
N ASN A 36 4.33 -21.27 -17.83
CA ASN A 36 4.62 -22.49 -18.59
C ASN A 36 4.36 -22.32 -20.09
N ARG A 37 3.60 -21.30 -20.48
CA ARG A 37 3.22 -21.01 -21.86
C ARG A 37 3.13 -19.51 -22.07
N LEU A 38 3.50 -19.04 -23.22
CA LEU A 38 3.25 -17.68 -23.68
C LEU A 38 2.00 -17.64 -24.56
N ALA A 39 1.11 -16.68 -24.31
CA ALA A 39 0.06 -16.36 -25.26
C ALA A 39 0.63 -15.55 -26.45
N ALA A 40 -0.10 -15.55 -27.56
CA ALA A 40 0.33 -14.81 -28.75
C ALA A 40 0.54 -13.32 -28.44
N GLY A 41 1.65 -12.77 -28.90
CA GLY A 41 2.03 -11.37 -28.69
C GLY A 41 2.77 -11.09 -27.37
N MET A 42 2.87 -12.02 -26.44
CA MET A 42 3.66 -11.84 -25.22
C MET A 42 5.16 -11.79 -25.54
N GLN A 43 5.86 -10.82 -24.96
CA GLN A 43 7.30 -10.64 -25.06
C GLN A 43 7.88 -10.43 -23.64
N PRO A 44 8.25 -11.52 -22.95
CA PRO A 44 8.67 -11.44 -21.56
C PRO A 44 9.98 -10.66 -21.39
N PHE A 45 9.99 -9.78 -20.38
CA PHE A 45 11.19 -9.05 -19.96
C PHE A 45 11.16 -8.74 -18.46
N ALA A 46 12.35 -8.49 -17.91
CA ALA A 46 12.51 -7.99 -16.53
C ALA A 46 13.04 -6.56 -16.58
N MET A 47 12.47 -5.67 -15.76
CA MET A 47 12.90 -4.27 -15.70
C MET A 47 14.22 -4.12 -14.97
N CYS A 48 15.10 -3.26 -15.52
CA CYS A 48 16.26 -2.74 -14.81
C CYS A 48 15.88 -1.43 -14.11
N TYR A 49 16.24 -1.30 -12.85
CA TYR A 49 16.13 -0.06 -12.08
C TYR A 49 17.25 0.00 -11.03
N GLY A 50 17.47 1.17 -10.46
CA GLY A 50 18.26 1.35 -9.24
C GLY A 50 17.36 1.68 -8.08
N GLY A 51 17.92 2.15 -6.98
CA GLY A 51 17.10 2.61 -5.89
C GLY A 51 17.85 2.97 -4.62
N HIS A 52 17.20 3.78 -3.79
CA HIS A 52 17.64 4.02 -2.42
C HIS A 52 16.84 3.10 -1.50
N GLN A 53 17.56 2.25 -0.78
CA GLN A 53 17.00 1.33 0.21
C GLN A 53 17.38 1.78 1.61
N PHE A 54 16.42 1.94 2.50
CA PHE A 54 16.61 2.51 3.84
C PHE A 54 17.37 3.86 3.84
N GLY A 55 17.22 4.65 2.76
CA GLY A 55 17.86 5.95 2.59
C GLY A 55 19.23 5.93 1.91
N HIS A 56 19.78 4.75 1.61
CA HIS A 56 21.10 4.60 0.98
C HIS A 56 20.98 4.13 -0.47
N TRP A 57 21.82 4.67 -1.36
CA TRP A 57 21.88 4.22 -2.74
C TRP A 57 22.39 2.78 -2.84
N ALA A 58 21.54 1.88 -3.34
CA ALA A 58 21.86 0.46 -3.47
C ALA A 58 22.44 0.06 -4.84
N GLY A 59 22.64 1.03 -5.74
CA GLY A 59 23.11 0.77 -7.09
C GLY A 59 22.07 0.10 -7.98
N GLN A 60 22.52 -0.75 -8.89
CA GLN A 60 21.66 -1.50 -9.78
C GLN A 60 20.88 -2.57 -9.01
N LEU A 61 19.59 -2.49 -9.15
CA LEU A 61 18.59 -3.47 -8.76
C LEU A 61 17.90 -4.00 -10.02
N GLY A 62 16.66 -4.40 -9.93
CA GLY A 62 15.82 -4.84 -11.03
C GLY A 62 14.79 -5.87 -10.57
N ASP A 63 13.93 -6.28 -11.48
CA ASP A 63 12.90 -7.28 -11.23
C ASP A 63 13.53 -8.66 -11.00
N GLY A 64 14.03 -8.93 -9.79
CA GLY A 64 14.74 -10.18 -9.45
C GLY A 64 13.84 -11.42 -9.40
N ARG A 65 12.52 -11.24 -9.32
CA ARG A 65 11.51 -12.32 -9.34
C ARG A 65 10.21 -11.92 -10.03
N ALA A 66 10.24 -10.84 -10.80
CA ALA A 66 9.09 -10.38 -11.56
C ALA A 66 9.42 -10.38 -13.05
N ILE A 67 8.47 -10.83 -13.87
CA ILE A 67 8.62 -10.95 -15.32
C ILE A 67 7.40 -10.29 -15.94
N ASN A 68 7.61 -9.20 -16.69
CA ASN A 68 6.55 -8.60 -17.48
C ASN A 68 6.26 -9.51 -18.69
N LEU A 69 5.00 -9.78 -18.95
CA LEU A 69 4.58 -10.58 -20.12
C LEU A 69 4.34 -9.71 -21.36
N GLY A 70 4.08 -8.43 -21.15
CA GLY A 70 3.69 -7.47 -22.17
C GLY A 70 2.47 -6.66 -21.73
N GLU A 71 1.86 -5.95 -22.71
CA GLU A 71 0.66 -5.15 -22.50
C GLU A 71 -0.55 -5.81 -23.16
N ALA A 72 -1.64 -5.97 -22.40
CA ALA A 72 -2.96 -6.32 -22.91
C ALA A 72 -3.71 -5.05 -23.30
N VAL A 73 -4.41 -5.08 -24.44
CA VAL A 73 -5.37 -4.05 -24.82
C VAL A 73 -6.74 -4.48 -24.30
N CYS A 74 -7.28 -3.73 -23.35
CA CYS A 74 -8.59 -3.99 -22.76
C CYS A 74 -9.74 -3.69 -23.75
N PRO A 75 -10.95 -4.23 -23.54
CA PRO A 75 -12.11 -3.95 -24.38
C PRO A 75 -12.46 -2.46 -24.53
N ASP A 76 -12.14 -1.65 -23.52
CA ASP A 76 -12.31 -0.19 -23.53
C ASP A 76 -11.16 0.57 -24.21
N GLY A 77 -10.20 -0.12 -24.80
CA GLY A 77 -9.03 0.43 -25.47
C GLY A 77 -7.86 0.81 -24.54
N ARG A 78 -8.04 0.74 -23.21
CA ARG A 78 -6.93 0.99 -22.28
C ARG A 78 -5.91 -0.15 -22.34
N ARG A 79 -4.67 0.19 -22.00
CA ARG A 79 -3.58 -0.80 -21.93
C ARG A 79 -3.27 -1.15 -20.50
N ARG A 80 -2.99 -2.44 -20.25
CA ARG A 80 -2.56 -2.97 -18.96
C ARG A 80 -1.33 -3.85 -19.13
N THR A 81 -0.30 -3.55 -18.37
CA THR A 81 0.88 -4.40 -18.26
C THR A 81 0.54 -5.60 -17.36
N LEU A 82 0.83 -6.80 -17.85
CA LEU A 82 0.74 -8.05 -17.09
C LEU A 82 2.12 -8.44 -16.61
N GLN A 83 2.24 -8.73 -15.31
CA GLN A 83 3.52 -9.09 -14.71
C GLN A 83 3.36 -10.29 -13.78
N LEU A 84 4.12 -11.36 -14.03
CA LEU A 84 4.22 -12.51 -13.12
C LEU A 84 5.24 -12.23 -12.03
N LYS A 85 4.88 -12.49 -10.77
CA LYS A 85 5.81 -12.44 -9.64
C LYS A 85 5.98 -13.82 -9.05
N GLY A 86 7.22 -14.30 -9.04
CA GLY A 86 7.59 -15.61 -8.52
C GLY A 86 7.71 -16.71 -9.57
N ALA A 87 7.75 -16.35 -10.86
CA ALA A 87 7.78 -17.32 -11.97
C ALA A 87 9.19 -17.85 -12.33
N GLY A 88 10.24 -17.42 -11.62
CA GLY A 88 11.59 -17.91 -11.83
C GLY A 88 12.63 -16.79 -11.90
N ARG A 89 13.85 -17.20 -12.20
CA ARG A 89 15.02 -16.31 -12.26
C ARG A 89 14.94 -15.34 -13.43
N THR A 90 15.47 -14.15 -13.17
CA THR A 90 15.71 -13.11 -14.16
C THR A 90 17.19 -12.71 -14.11
N PRO A 91 17.69 -11.88 -15.05
CA PRO A 91 19.04 -11.33 -14.96
C PRO A 91 19.35 -10.55 -13.69
N TYR A 92 18.30 -10.14 -12.94
CA TYR A 92 18.38 -9.33 -11.73
C TYR A 92 18.19 -10.13 -10.43
N SER A 93 18.02 -11.46 -10.50
CA SER A 93 17.79 -12.31 -9.32
C SER A 93 19.01 -12.43 -8.39
N ARG A 94 20.19 -12.04 -8.85
CA ARG A 94 21.46 -12.19 -8.10
C ARG A 94 21.65 -13.65 -7.66
N SER A 95 21.75 -13.90 -6.33
CA SER A 95 21.82 -15.24 -5.76
C SER A 95 20.46 -15.89 -5.48
N ALA A 96 19.34 -15.12 -5.60
CA ALA A 96 18.00 -15.61 -5.32
C ALA A 96 17.48 -16.55 -6.41
N ASP A 97 16.49 -17.38 -6.06
CA ASP A 97 15.87 -18.37 -6.97
C ASP A 97 14.80 -17.77 -7.90
N GLY A 98 14.38 -16.52 -7.66
CA GLY A 98 13.35 -15.84 -8.45
C GLY A 98 11.92 -16.35 -8.22
N LEU A 99 11.71 -17.20 -7.21
CA LEU A 99 10.43 -17.83 -6.90
C LEU A 99 9.65 -17.04 -5.83
N ALA A 100 8.36 -17.29 -5.74
CA ALA A 100 7.51 -16.85 -4.65
C ALA A 100 6.78 -18.05 -4.03
N VAL A 101 6.27 -17.86 -2.81
CA VAL A 101 5.54 -18.89 -2.06
C VAL A 101 4.08 -18.51 -1.91
N LEU A 102 3.24 -19.51 -1.60
CA LEU A 102 1.78 -19.36 -1.54
C LEU A 102 1.36 -18.24 -0.58
N ARG A 103 1.92 -18.19 0.64
CA ARG A 103 1.57 -17.16 1.63
C ARG A 103 1.83 -15.74 1.13
N SER A 104 2.99 -15.50 0.49
CA SER A 104 3.31 -14.16 -0.04
C SER A 104 2.44 -13.78 -1.24
N SER A 105 2.09 -14.76 -2.08
CA SER A 105 1.24 -14.56 -3.24
C SER A 105 -0.21 -14.29 -2.85
N ILE A 106 -0.76 -14.99 -1.84
CA ILE A 106 -2.09 -14.71 -1.27
C ILE A 106 -2.12 -13.32 -0.63
N ARG A 107 -1.07 -12.94 0.14
CA ARG A 107 -0.99 -11.61 0.76
C ARG A 107 -1.04 -10.51 -0.29
N GLU A 108 -0.25 -10.62 -1.36
CA GLU A 108 -0.23 -9.62 -2.43
C GLU A 108 -1.57 -9.57 -3.18
N PHE A 109 -2.15 -10.71 -3.51
CA PHE A 109 -3.43 -10.81 -4.21
C PHE A 109 -4.56 -10.17 -3.40
N LEU A 110 -4.78 -10.61 -2.17
CA LEU A 110 -5.86 -10.08 -1.33
C LEU A 110 -5.66 -8.61 -0.98
N CYS A 111 -4.40 -8.19 -0.73
CA CYS A 111 -4.13 -6.81 -0.36
C CYS A 111 -4.36 -5.84 -1.52
N SER A 112 -3.86 -6.16 -2.72
CA SER A 112 -4.04 -5.28 -3.88
C SER A 112 -5.52 -5.09 -4.23
N GLU A 113 -6.31 -6.16 -4.17
CA GLU A 113 -7.75 -6.09 -4.41
C GLU A 113 -8.48 -5.34 -3.27
N ALA A 114 -8.13 -5.60 -1.99
CA ALA A 114 -8.67 -4.85 -0.87
C ALA A 114 -8.40 -3.34 -0.99
N MET A 115 -7.18 -2.97 -1.34
CA MET A 115 -6.78 -1.57 -1.52
C MET A 115 -7.58 -0.91 -2.65
N HIS A 116 -7.79 -1.61 -3.77
CA HIS A 116 -8.61 -1.11 -4.86
C HIS A 116 -10.04 -0.79 -4.39
N HIS A 117 -10.68 -1.72 -3.70
CA HIS A 117 -12.06 -1.54 -3.23
C HIS A 117 -12.18 -0.54 -2.06
N LEU A 118 -11.09 -0.30 -1.34
CA LEU A 118 -10.98 0.81 -0.38
C LEU A 118 -10.79 2.18 -1.08
N GLY A 119 -10.68 2.22 -2.41
CA GLY A 119 -10.43 3.44 -3.16
C GLY A 119 -8.99 3.96 -3.03
N VAL A 120 -8.05 3.11 -2.65
CA VAL A 120 -6.63 3.44 -2.57
C VAL A 120 -5.97 3.18 -3.92
N PRO A 121 -5.24 4.14 -4.52
CA PRO A 121 -4.51 3.91 -5.76
C PRO A 121 -3.53 2.74 -5.62
N THR A 122 -3.67 1.72 -6.48
CA THR A 122 -2.92 0.48 -6.36
C THR A 122 -2.79 -0.26 -7.69
N THR A 123 -1.77 -1.10 -7.81
CA THR A 123 -1.76 -2.18 -8.81
C THR A 123 -2.82 -3.22 -8.42
N ARG A 124 -3.34 -3.95 -9.42
CA ARG A 124 -4.32 -5.02 -9.23
C ARG A 124 -3.63 -6.38 -9.32
N ALA A 125 -4.33 -7.42 -8.91
CA ALA A 125 -3.91 -8.80 -9.10
C ALA A 125 -4.98 -9.60 -9.85
N LEU A 126 -4.60 -10.22 -10.99
CA LEU A 126 -5.50 -11.06 -11.77
C LEU A 126 -5.70 -12.43 -11.11
N SER A 127 -4.60 -13.08 -10.73
CA SER A 127 -4.67 -14.47 -10.25
C SER A 127 -3.52 -14.85 -9.33
N VAL A 128 -3.76 -15.91 -8.55
CA VAL A 128 -2.74 -16.71 -7.86
C VAL A 128 -2.79 -18.13 -8.36
N VAL A 129 -1.64 -18.67 -8.79
CA VAL A 129 -1.49 -20.03 -9.32
C VAL A 129 -0.41 -20.77 -8.52
N LEU A 130 -0.73 -21.92 -7.95
CA LEU A 130 0.26 -22.85 -7.39
C LEU A 130 1.16 -23.38 -8.50
N THR A 131 2.45 -23.58 -8.19
CA THR A 131 3.41 -24.16 -9.14
C THR A 131 3.43 -25.68 -9.18
N GLY A 132 2.91 -26.32 -8.13
CA GLY A 132 3.06 -27.77 -7.89
C GLY A 132 4.48 -28.15 -7.43
N GLU A 133 5.26 -27.19 -6.98
CA GLU A 133 6.62 -27.35 -6.46
C GLU A 133 6.72 -26.68 -5.09
N THR A 134 7.67 -27.11 -4.28
CA THR A 134 8.00 -26.49 -3.01
C THR A 134 9.23 -25.64 -3.12
N VAL A 135 9.30 -24.59 -2.30
CA VAL A 135 10.39 -23.61 -2.25
C VAL A 135 10.90 -23.56 -0.81
N VAL A 136 12.21 -23.62 -0.65
CA VAL A 136 12.83 -23.49 0.69
C VAL A 136 12.81 -22.01 1.10
N ARG A 137 12.25 -21.71 2.27
CA ARG A 137 12.24 -20.36 2.86
C ARG A 137 12.52 -20.42 4.35
N ASP A 138 13.39 -19.54 4.80
CA ASP A 138 13.56 -19.20 6.21
C ASP A 138 12.75 -17.91 6.47
N MET A 139 11.50 -18.06 6.91
CA MET A 139 10.56 -16.96 7.06
C MET A 139 11.02 -15.91 8.07
N PHE A 140 11.66 -16.34 9.13
CA PHE A 140 12.07 -15.49 10.24
C PHE A 140 13.56 -15.12 10.22
N TYR A 141 14.31 -15.68 9.26
CA TYR A 141 15.77 -15.55 9.20
C TYR A 141 16.48 -16.00 10.48
N ASP A 142 15.92 -16.99 11.14
CA ASP A 142 16.42 -17.54 12.39
C ASP A 142 17.23 -18.83 12.21
N GLY A 143 17.47 -19.23 10.96
CA GLY A 143 18.21 -20.45 10.60
C GLY A 143 17.35 -21.71 10.55
N ASN A 144 16.02 -21.57 10.53
CA ASN A 144 15.08 -22.68 10.48
C ASN A 144 14.30 -22.70 9.14
N PRO A 145 14.94 -23.05 8.00
CA PRO A 145 14.29 -23.07 6.70
C PRO A 145 13.22 -24.15 6.60
N GLN A 146 12.08 -23.80 6.01
CA GLN A 146 10.95 -24.68 5.77
C GLN A 146 10.68 -24.84 4.28
N LEU A 147 10.06 -25.97 3.89
CA LEU A 147 9.52 -26.17 2.55
C LEU A 147 8.12 -25.56 2.48
N GLU A 148 7.95 -24.53 1.68
CA GLU A 148 6.67 -23.86 1.46
C GLU A 148 6.14 -24.14 0.05
N PRO A 149 4.81 -24.21 -0.18
CA PRO A 149 4.24 -24.33 -1.51
C PRO A 149 4.62 -23.13 -2.38
N GLY A 150 5.16 -23.40 -3.57
CA GLY A 150 5.46 -22.36 -4.55
C GLY A 150 4.19 -21.84 -5.22
N ALA A 151 4.08 -20.53 -5.40
CA ALA A 151 2.98 -19.91 -6.12
C ALA A 151 3.42 -18.65 -6.88
N ILE A 152 2.61 -18.26 -7.86
CA ILE A 152 2.84 -17.10 -8.72
C ILE A 152 1.61 -16.21 -8.65
N VAL A 153 1.82 -14.91 -8.44
CA VAL A 153 0.76 -13.91 -8.59
C VAL A 153 0.94 -13.17 -9.92
N CYS A 154 -0.15 -13.06 -10.69
CA CYS A 154 -0.21 -12.19 -11.86
C CYS A 154 -0.68 -10.81 -11.45
N ARG A 155 0.21 -9.81 -11.54
CA ARG A 155 -0.08 -8.40 -11.26
C ARG A 155 -0.51 -7.69 -12.53
N VAL A 156 -1.39 -6.70 -12.38
CA VAL A 156 -1.94 -5.90 -13.47
C VAL A 156 -1.89 -4.43 -13.11
N ALA A 157 -1.32 -3.62 -13.99
CA ALA A 157 -1.25 -2.17 -13.79
C ALA A 157 -1.15 -1.45 -15.13
N PRO A 158 -1.44 -0.14 -15.19
CA PRO A 158 -1.11 0.66 -16.37
C PRO A 158 0.40 0.66 -16.66
N SER A 159 1.23 0.65 -15.62
CA SER A 159 2.69 0.53 -15.69
C SER A 159 3.28 0.07 -14.37
N PHE A 160 4.41 -0.64 -14.43
CA PHE A 160 5.25 -0.97 -13.28
C PHE A 160 6.51 -0.09 -13.21
N THR A 161 6.56 1.04 -13.93
CA THR A 161 7.67 1.99 -13.86
C THR A 161 7.75 2.62 -12.49
N ARG A 162 8.95 2.64 -11.93
CA ARG A 162 9.28 3.08 -10.57
C ARG A 162 10.17 4.31 -10.61
N PHE A 163 10.33 5.01 -9.51
CA PHE A 163 11.32 6.08 -9.39
C PHE A 163 12.74 5.56 -9.70
N GLY A 164 13.02 4.33 -9.29
CA GLY A 164 14.29 3.66 -9.54
C GLY A 164 14.67 3.48 -11.02
N ASN A 165 13.69 3.45 -11.95
CA ASN A 165 13.97 3.40 -13.38
C ASN A 165 14.61 4.71 -13.89
N PHE A 166 14.24 5.85 -13.31
CA PHE A 166 14.87 7.15 -13.63
C PHE A 166 16.25 7.24 -12.97
N GLN A 167 16.36 6.82 -11.72
CA GLN A 167 17.60 6.90 -10.96
C GLN A 167 18.75 6.10 -11.58
N ILE A 168 18.47 4.91 -12.12
CA ILE A 168 19.52 4.07 -12.72
C ILE A 168 20.12 4.70 -13.98
N PHE A 169 19.30 5.33 -14.83
CA PHE A 169 19.80 5.97 -16.04
C PHE A 169 20.62 7.22 -15.72
N THR A 170 20.20 8.00 -14.73
CA THR A 170 20.96 9.15 -14.24
C THR A 170 22.29 8.70 -13.61
N ALA A 171 22.29 7.65 -12.81
CA ALA A 171 23.52 7.12 -12.22
C ALA A 171 24.51 6.54 -13.25
N ARG A 172 24.03 6.22 -14.45
CA ARG A 172 24.86 5.73 -15.58
C ARG A 172 25.19 6.83 -16.60
N ASP A 173 24.76 8.05 -16.36
CA ASP A 173 24.85 9.16 -17.31
C ASP A 173 24.21 8.86 -18.69
N ASP A 174 23.20 7.96 -18.69
CA ASP A 174 22.46 7.59 -19.91
C ASP A 174 21.26 8.54 -20.11
N LEU A 175 21.56 9.76 -20.54
CA LEU A 175 20.55 10.79 -20.73
C LEU A 175 19.56 10.46 -21.87
N ASP A 176 19.96 9.64 -22.85
CA ASP A 176 19.05 9.25 -23.93
C ASP A 176 17.99 8.24 -23.46
N ALA A 177 18.37 7.26 -22.65
CA ALA A 177 17.42 6.36 -22.02
C ALA A 177 16.51 7.11 -21.02
N LEU A 178 17.07 8.05 -20.26
CA LEU A 178 16.33 8.89 -19.33
C LEU A 178 15.27 9.74 -20.04
N LYS A 179 15.59 10.35 -21.19
CA LYS A 179 14.63 11.07 -22.04
C LYS A 179 13.52 10.17 -22.56
N LYS A 180 13.89 8.96 -23.05
CA LYS A 180 12.92 8.01 -23.60
C LYS A 180 11.92 7.56 -22.55
N ILE A 181 12.35 7.22 -21.33
CA ILE A 181 11.43 6.80 -20.28
C ILE A 181 10.53 7.95 -19.81
N GLY A 182 11.05 9.18 -19.77
CA GLY A 182 10.25 10.39 -19.50
C GLY A 182 9.16 10.59 -20.55
N GLY A 183 9.51 10.51 -21.85
CA GLY A 183 8.56 10.70 -22.95
C GLY A 183 7.50 9.59 -23.08
N LEU A 184 7.81 8.34 -22.72
CA LEU A 184 6.85 7.23 -22.76
C LEU A 184 5.68 7.42 -21.78
N HIS A 185 5.91 8.07 -20.65
CA HIS A 185 4.87 8.28 -19.64
C HIS A 185 3.98 9.49 -19.93
N ASP A 186 4.49 10.46 -20.70
CA ASP A 186 3.77 11.68 -21.02
C ASP A 186 2.60 11.46 -22.01
N SER A 187 2.83 10.70 -23.08
CA SER A 187 1.88 10.62 -24.19
C SER A 187 0.68 9.68 -23.97
N GLN A 188 0.78 8.69 -23.09
CA GLN A 188 -0.24 7.64 -22.95
C GLN A 188 -0.96 7.60 -21.61
N ARG A 189 -0.39 8.16 -20.54
CA ARG A 189 -0.83 7.94 -19.16
C ARG A 189 -1.12 9.20 -18.35
N PHE A 190 -0.61 10.35 -18.82
CA PHE A 190 -0.92 11.67 -18.29
C PHE A 190 -1.67 12.48 -19.35
N SER A 191 -2.77 11.95 -19.88
CA SER A 191 -3.54 12.47 -21.02
C SER A 191 -4.19 13.86 -20.85
N GLY A 192 -3.86 14.58 -19.77
CA GLY A 192 -4.25 15.97 -19.55
C GLY A 192 -3.10 16.96 -19.58
N ILE A 193 -1.84 16.49 -19.77
CA ILE A 193 -0.64 17.32 -19.69
C ILE A 193 0.08 17.24 -21.03
N GLY A 194 0.08 18.33 -21.81
CA GLY A 194 0.50 18.48 -23.21
C GLY A 194 1.81 17.82 -23.69
N ARG A 195 2.08 17.91 -25.01
CA ARG A 195 3.13 17.19 -25.76
C ARG A 195 4.59 17.53 -25.41
N ALA A 196 5.44 16.50 -25.53
CA ALA A 196 6.85 16.38 -25.10
C ALA A 196 7.85 17.51 -25.48
N GLY A 197 8.30 18.23 -24.45
CA GLY A 197 9.45 19.15 -24.41
C GLY A 197 9.96 19.22 -22.95
N ALA A 198 10.96 20.05 -22.65
CA ALA A 198 11.43 20.22 -21.25
C ALA A 198 10.32 20.69 -20.29
N ALA A 199 9.26 21.31 -20.81
CA ALA A 199 8.03 21.65 -20.09
C ALA A 199 7.27 20.39 -19.61
N ASP A 200 7.37 19.27 -20.31
CA ASP A 200 6.60 18.05 -20.06
C ASP A 200 7.20 17.19 -18.95
N LEU A 201 8.51 17.15 -18.79
CA LEU A 201 9.16 16.47 -17.66
C LEU A 201 8.81 17.10 -16.31
N SER A 202 8.66 18.42 -16.26
CA SER A 202 8.15 19.08 -15.04
C SER A 202 6.66 18.80 -14.81
N ALA A 203 5.88 18.50 -15.84
CA ALA A 203 4.50 18.06 -15.74
C ALA A 203 4.41 16.61 -15.23
N LEU A 204 5.25 15.70 -15.74
CA LEU A 204 5.40 14.34 -15.21
C LEU A 204 5.74 14.36 -13.71
N VAL A 205 6.71 15.19 -13.31
CA VAL A 205 7.09 15.33 -11.90
C VAL A 205 5.91 15.83 -11.08
N ARG A 206 5.25 16.92 -11.49
CA ARG A 206 4.07 17.47 -10.77
C ARG A 206 2.94 16.44 -10.66
N GLY A 207 2.65 15.71 -11.74
CA GLY A 207 1.66 14.64 -11.72
C GLY A 207 2.01 13.54 -10.72
N SER A 208 3.27 13.07 -10.73
CA SER A 208 3.76 12.08 -9.77
C SER A 208 3.70 12.57 -8.32
N LEU A 209 3.97 13.86 -8.08
CA LEU A 209 3.92 14.48 -6.76
C LEU A 209 2.49 14.48 -6.21
N SER A 210 1.52 14.94 -7.00
CA SER A 210 0.10 14.95 -6.61
C SER A 210 -0.42 13.54 -6.35
N LEU A 211 -0.25 12.63 -7.32
CA LEU A 211 -0.71 11.24 -7.19
C LEU A 211 -0.07 10.49 -6.00
N THR A 212 1.20 10.76 -5.70
CA THR A 212 1.87 10.17 -4.53
C THR A 212 1.32 10.75 -3.22
N ALA A 213 1.01 12.05 -3.16
CA ALA A 213 0.38 12.68 -2.00
C ALA A 213 -1.00 12.07 -1.72
N GLU A 214 -1.85 11.97 -2.75
CA GLU A 214 -3.18 11.34 -2.68
C GLU A 214 -3.08 9.88 -2.18
N MET A 215 -2.19 9.09 -2.77
CA MET A 215 -1.96 7.70 -2.36
C MET A 215 -1.61 7.60 -0.87
N VAL A 216 -0.69 8.44 -0.39
CA VAL A 216 -0.24 8.40 1.01
C VAL A 216 -1.34 8.87 1.97
N VAL A 217 -2.14 9.87 1.60
CA VAL A 217 -3.33 10.27 2.38
C VAL A 217 -4.30 9.09 2.50
N HIS A 218 -4.52 8.35 1.42
CA HIS A 218 -5.38 7.17 1.48
C HIS A 218 -4.80 6.05 2.37
N TRP A 219 -3.47 5.84 2.38
CA TRP A 219 -2.84 4.91 3.34
C TRP A 219 -3.11 5.33 4.79
N GLN A 220 -2.93 6.62 5.09
CA GLN A 220 -3.22 7.16 6.42
C GLN A 220 -4.71 7.02 6.78
N ARG A 221 -5.61 7.23 5.80
CA ARG A 221 -7.06 7.13 5.98
C ARG A 221 -7.49 5.74 6.45
N VAL A 222 -6.95 4.68 5.83
CA VAL A 222 -7.36 3.29 6.10
C VAL A 222 -6.46 2.57 7.11
N GLY A 223 -5.41 3.22 7.63
CA GLY A 223 -4.47 2.60 8.57
C GLY A 223 -3.50 1.61 7.93
N PHE A 224 -3.21 1.76 6.63
CA PHE A 224 -2.27 0.89 5.91
C PHE A 224 -0.83 1.34 6.10
N VAL A 225 0.07 0.38 6.35
CA VAL A 225 1.52 0.60 6.43
C VAL A 225 2.22 -0.24 5.37
N HIS A 226 2.89 0.45 4.45
CA HIS A 226 3.61 -0.22 3.35
C HIS A 226 4.82 -1.03 3.85
N GLY A 227 5.53 -0.50 4.84
CA GLY A 227 6.65 -1.14 5.51
C GLY A 227 7.99 -1.14 4.76
N VAL A 228 8.03 -0.88 3.44
CA VAL A 228 9.27 -0.79 2.64
C VAL A 228 9.12 0.28 1.56
N MET A 229 9.19 1.53 1.95
CA MET A 229 9.08 2.67 1.04
C MET A 229 10.44 3.07 0.46
N ASN A 230 11.14 2.11 -0.15
CA ASN A 230 12.33 2.38 -0.94
C ASN A 230 11.94 3.09 -2.25
N THR A 231 12.86 3.80 -2.90
CA THR A 231 12.55 4.44 -4.19
C THR A 231 12.26 3.45 -5.32
N ASP A 232 12.78 2.23 -5.20
CA ASP A 232 12.46 1.10 -6.09
C ASP A 232 11.08 0.47 -5.81
N ASN A 233 10.39 0.89 -4.74
CA ASN A 233 9.02 0.49 -4.41
C ASN A 233 8.01 1.66 -4.56
N MET A 234 8.38 2.71 -5.27
CA MET A 234 7.52 3.86 -5.54
C MET A 234 7.16 3.95 -7.03
N SER A 235 5.87 3.86 -7.33
CA SER A 235 5.35 3.99 -8.69
C SER A 235 5.36 5.43 -9.16
N ILE A 236 5.79 5.66 -10.41
CA ILE A 236 5.68 6.98 -11.06
C ILE A 236 4.22 7.44 -11.22
N LEU A 237 3.27 6.51 -11.17
CA LEU A 237 1.82 6.75 -11.29
C LEU A 237 1.11 6.88 -9.93
N GLY A 238 1.85 7.00 -8.82
CA GLY A 238 1.25 7.07 -7.49
C GLY A 238 0.42 5.85 -7.11
N LEU A 239 0.78 4.67 -7.63
CA LEU A 239 0.12 3.40 -7.30
C LEU A 239 0.87 2.70 -6.17
N THR A 240 0.15 2.12 -5.23
CA THR A 240 0.73 1.18 -4.26
C THR A 240 1.21 -0.05 -5.00
N ILE A 241 2.51 -0.36 -4.87
CA ILE A 241 3.16 -1.52 -5.52
C ILE A 241 3.98 -2.31 -4.49
N ASP A 242 4.34 -3.55 -4.87
CA ASP A 242 5.27 -4.40 -4.11
C ASP A 242 4.84 -4.66 -2.66
N TYR A 243 3.70 -5.30 -2.53
CA TYR A 243 3.17 -5.77 -1.25
C TYR A 243 4.08 -6.83 -0.61
N GLY A 244 5.07 -6.35 0.15
CA GLY A 244 6.01 -7.16 0.94
C GLY A 244 5.57 -7.24 2.41
N PRO A 245 6.36 -6.65 3.33
CA PRO A 245 6.03 -6.61 4.76
C PRO A 245 5.03 -5.50 5.09
N TYR A 246 3.95 -5.39 4.34
CA TYR A 246 2.86 -4.46 4.65
C TYR A 246 2.00 -4.97 5.81
N GLY A 247 1.22 -4.09 6.39
CA GLY A 247 0.17 -4.45 7.35
C GLY A 247 -0.83 -3.33 7.58
N TRP A 248 -1.90 -3.63 8.31
CA TRP A 248 -2.84 -2.65 8.83
C TRP A 248 -2.61 -2.41 10.31
N LEU A 249 -2.79 -1.16 10.75
CA LEU A 249 -2.87 -0.87 12.17
C LEU A 249 -4.04 -1.65 12.78
N GLU A 250 -3.77 -2.31 13.91
CA GLU A 250 -4.82 -2.78 14.81
C GLU A 250 -5.14 -1.63 15.78
N ASN A 251 -4.38 -1.47 16.87
CA ASN A 251 -4.44 -0.24 17.66
C ASN A 251 -3.73 0.93 16.94
N TYR A 252 -4.21 2.14 17.16
CA TYR A 252 -3.55 3.33 16.63
C TYR A 252 -2.18 3.51 17.27
N ASP A 253 -1.14 3.30 16.50
CA ASP A 253 0.26 3.52 16.89
C ASP A 253 1.02 4.14 15.71
N PRO A 254 1.35 5.44 15.75
CA PRO A 254 2.12 6.11 14.70
C PRO A 254 3.54 5.57 14.55
N ASP A 255 4.07 4.87 15.56
CA ASP A 255 5.42 4.31 15.55
C ASP A 255 5.46 2.83 15.12
N TRP A 256 4.30 2.23 14.82
CA TRP A 256 4.24 0.86 14.37
C TRP A 256 4.78 0.66 12.95
N THR A 257 5.60 -0.38 12.77
CA THR A 257 6.08 -0.86 11.47
C THR A 257 5.87 -2.38 11.36
N PRO A 258 5.33 -2.87 10.23
CA PRO A 258 5.20 -4.31 9.98
C PRO A 258 6.53 -4.96 9.59
N ASN A 259 7.56 -4.20 9.28
CA ASN A 259 8.82 -4.68 8.76
C ASN A 259 9.81 -4.97 9.90
N THR A 260 10.13 -6.24 10.13
CA THR A 260 11.07 -6.65 11.18
C THR A 260 12.50 -6.16 10.92
N THR A 261 12.92 -6.01 9.67
CA THR A 261 14.22 -5.43 9.32
C THR A 261 14.29 -3.93 9.59
N ASP A 262 13.15 -3.25 9.71
CA ASP A 262 13.01 -1.83 10.08
C ASP A 262 12.70 -1.63 11.57
N ALA A 263 12.70 -2.67 12.38
CA ALA A 263 12.23 -2.62 13.76
C ALA A 263 13.05 -1.67 14.65
N GLN A 264 14.35 -1.52 14.39
CA GLN A 264 15.22 -0.60 15.15
C GLN A 264 15.08 0.84 14.66
N GLY A 265 15.15 1.06 13.36
CA GLY A 265 15.13 2.40 12.74
C GLY A 265 13.74 2.97 12.58
N ARG A 266 12.74 2.11 12.45
CA ARG A 266 11.32 2.45 12.21
C ARG A 266 11.15 3.54 11.15
N ARG A 267 12.02 3.49 10.12
CA ARG A 267 12.04 4.47 9.03
C ARG A 267 10.68 4.51 8.32
N TYR A 268 10.09 3.33 8.11
CA TYR A 268 8.85 3.14 7.35
C TYR A 268 7.62 2.91 8.25
N ARG A 269 7.68 3.39 9.51
CA ARG A 269 6.52 3.36 10.42
C ARG A 269 5.35 4.18 9.88
N PHE A 270 4.14 3.91 10.37
CA PHE A 270 2.90 4.55 9.92
C PHE A 270 2.99 6.08 9.86
N GLY A 271 3.35 6.73 10.98
CA GLY A 271 3.39 8.18 11.07
C GLY A 271 4.50 8.83 10.23
N ASN A 272 5.48 8.05 9.75
CA ASN A 272 6.59 8.58 8.96
C ASN A 272 6.36 8.46 7.44
N GLN A 273 5.32 7.76 6.99
CA GLN A 273 5.06 7.51 5.57
C GLN A 273 5.00 8.79 4.71
N PRO A 274 4.33 9.89 5.13
CA PRO A 274 4.33 11.13 4.35
C PRO A 274 5.72 11.73 4.16
N LYS A 275 6.53 11.75 5.22
CA LYS A 275 7.91 12.28 5.18
C LYS A 275 8.80 11.45 4.24
N ILE A 276 8.66 10.13 4.28
CA ILE A 276 9.45 9.23 3.40
C ILE A 276 9.00 9.34 1.94
N ALA A 277 7.69 9.49 1.69
CA ALA A 277 7.19 9.73 0.34
C ALA A 277 7.78 11.03 -0.25
N TYR A 278 7.76 12.12 0.52
CA TYR A 278 8.39 13.38 0.12
C TYR A 278 9.88 13.21 -0.16
N TRP A 279 10.61 12.51 0.73
CA TRP A 279 12.04 12.22 0.52
C TRP A 279 12.29 11.45 -0.77
N ASN A 280 11.47 10.44 -1.06
CA ASN A 280 11.57 9.65 -2.31
C ASN A 280 11.31 10.52 -3.56
N LEU A 281 10.38 11.47 -3.47
CA LEU A 281 10.09 12.41 -4.55
C LEU A 281 11.25 13.39 -4.79
N VAL A 282 11.95 13.79 -3.73
CA VAL A 282 13.22 14.54 -3.87
C VAL A 282 14.26 13.71 -4.63
N GLN A 283 14.36 12.41 -4.37
CA GLN A 283 15.27 11.53 -5.11
C GLN A 283 14.86 11.38 -6.58
N LEU A 284 13.55 11.35 -6.87
CA LEU A 284 13.04 11.38 -8.25
C LEU A 284 13.39 12.71 -8.94
N ALA A 285 13.19 13.83 -8.27
CA ALA A 285 13.54 15.15 -8.81
C ALA A 285 15.04 15.25 -9.12
N ASN A 286 15.90 14.76 -8.22
CA ASN A 286 17.35 14.67 -8.46
C ASN A 286 17.68 13.80 -9.69
N ALA A 287 16.99 12.68 -9.87
CA ALA A 287 17.20 11.80 -11.02
C ALA A 287 16.80 12.45 -12.35
N ILE A 288 15.83 13.35 -12.35
CA ILE A 288 15.34 14.03 -13.56
C ILE A 288 16.09 15.36 -13.80
N TYR A 289 16.77 15.90 -12.80
CA TYR A 289 17.48 17.18 -12.88
C TYR A 289 18.37 17.34 -14.13
N PRO A 290 19.17 16.35 -14.56
CA PRO A 290 20.01 16.47 -15.74
C PRO A 290 19.27 16.80 -17.04
N LEU A 291 17.97 16.52 -17.10
CA LEU A 291 17.11 16.83 -18.26
C LEU A 291 16.45 18.22 -18.15
N VAL A 292 16.12 18.63 -16.93
CA VAL A 292 15.40 19.90 -16.68
C VAL A 292 16.37 21.08 -16.57
N MET A 293 17.55 20.86 -15.96
CA MET A 293 18.64 21.83 -15.74
C MET A 293 18.17 23.13 -15.05
N ARG A 294 17.06 23.11 -14.30
CA ARG A 294 16.46 24.23 -13.58
C ARG A 294 16.05 23.78 -12.19
N ALA A 295 16.92 24.01 -11.20
CA ALA A 295 16.68 23.62 -9.82
C ALA A 295 15.43 24.27 -9.24
N GLU A 296 15.22 25.56 -9.50
CA GLU A 296 14.08 26.33 -9.00
C GLU A 296 12.74 25.73 -9.47
N SER A 297 12.68 25.27 -10.73
CA SER A 297 11.46 24.64 -11.28
C SER A 297 11.12 23.31 -10.58
N LEU A 298 12.13 22.52 -10.20
CA LEU A 298 11.93 21.26 -9.46
C LEU A 298 11.60 21.53 -7.98
N GLN A 299 12.22 22.54 -7.37
CA GLN A 299 11.89 22.97 -6.01
C GLN A 299 10.44 23.48 -5.92
N GLN A 300 10.01 24.30 -6.88
CA GLN A 300 8.60 24.72 -6.98
C GLN A 300 7.66 23.54 -7.23
N ALA A 301 8.08 22.54 -8.03
CA ALA A 301 7.27 21.36 -8.23
C ALA A 301 7.10 20.56 -6.93
N LEU A 302 8.12 20.46 -6.08
CA LEU A 302 8.06 19.72 -4.82
C LEU A 302 7.00 20.29 -3.84
N SER A 303 6.67 21.60 -3.90
CA SER A 303 5.59 22.17 -3.07
C SER A 303 4.23 21.55 -3.37
N VAL A 304 4.01 21.07 -4.61
CA VAL A 304 2.76 20.42 -5.02
C VAL A 304 2.43 19.22 -4.12
N PHE A 305 3.43 18.43 -3.73
CA PHE A 305 3.20 17.33 -2.78
C PHE A 305 2.65 17.83 -1.43
N SER A 306 3.30 18.83 -0.84
CA SER A 306 2.92 19.38 0.46
C SER A 306 1.54 20.02 0.43
N GLU A 307 1.25 20.79 -0.63
CA GLU A 307 -0.03 21.47 -0.86
C GLU A 307 -1.16 20.44 -1.06
N THR A 308 -0.94 19.45 -1.96
CA THR A 308 -1.91 18.38 -2.19
C THR A 308 -2.13 17.55 -0.94
N PHE A 309 -1.04 17.15 -0.26
CA PHE A 309 -1.15 16.37 0.97
C PHE A 309 -1.93 17.11 2.05
N ALA A 310 -1.65 18.40 2.28
CA ALA A 310 -2.37 19.19 3.28
C ALA A 310 -3.86 19.32 2.96
N ALA A 311 -4.19 19.61 1.70
CA ALA A 311 -5.58 19.74 1.25
C ALA A 311 -6.36 18.41 1.40
N GLU A 312 -5.80 17.32 0.87
CA GLU A 312 -6.42 15.99 0.91
C GLU A 312 -6.50 15.42 2.34
N TRP A 313 -5.47 15.66 3.16
CA TRP A 313 -5.48 15.29 4.57
C TRP A 313 -6.60 15.99 5.33
N SER A 314 -6.73 17.30 5.14
CA SER A 314 -7.79 18.12 5.77
C SER A 314 -9.18 17.66 5.34
N ALA A 315 -9.40 17.47 4.03
CA ALA A 315 -10.67 17.00 3.49
C ALA A 315 -11.03 15.58 4.02
N THR A 316 -10.05 14.67 3.98
CA THR A 316 -10.22 13.29 4.46
C THR A 316 -10.51 13.26 5.98
N THR A 317 -9.80 14.05 6.77
CA THR A 317 -9.99 14.12 8.23
C THR A 317 -11.36 14.69 8.59
N ALA A 318 -11.78 15.75 7.91
CA ALA A 318 -13.14 16.27 8.07
C ALA A 318 -14.19 15.20 7.77
N ALA A 319 -14.05 14.51 6.64
CA ALA A 319 -14.98 13.45 6.25
C ALA A 319 -15.01 12.28 7.25
N LYS A 320 -13.84 11.84 7.78
CA LYS A 320 -13.74 10.80 8.81
C LYS A 320 -14.47 11.17 10.10
N LEU A 321 -14.46 12.45 10.46
CA LEU A 321 -15.13 12.99 11.65
C LEU A 321 -16.58 13.45 11.38
N GLY A 322 -17.05 13.39 10.13
CA GLY A 322 -18.38 13.82 9.74
C GLY A 322 -18.58 15.32 9.69
N LEU A 323 -17.47 16.08 9.65
CA LEU A 323 -17.49 17.53 9.47
C LEU A 323 -17.69 17.88 7.99
N SER A 324 -18.32 19.01 7.70
CA SER A 324 -18.56 19.48 6.33
C SER A 324 -17.28 20.01 5.67
N ARG A 325 -16.40 20.59 6.48
CA ARG A 325 -15.08 21.09 6.08
C ARG A 325 -14.12 21.08 7.26
N PHE A 326 -12.85 21.04 6.97
CA PHE A 326 -11.78 21.25 7.94
C PHE A 326 -11.55 22.75 8.17
N ASP A 327 -11.54 23.17 9.41
CA ASP A 327 -11.20 24.53 9.86
C ASP A 327 -9.88 24.44 10.66
N PRO A 328 -8.73 24.83 10.08
CA PRO A 328 -7.44 24.67 10.75
C PRO A 328 -7.40 25.26 12.15
N ASP A 329 -8.00 26.44 12.34
CA ASP A 329 -7.98 27.15 13.65
C ASP A 329 -8.72 26.40 14.77
N LYS A 330 -9.66 25.49 14.42
CA LYS A 330 -10.49 24.74 15.37
C LYS A 330 -10.15 23.25 15.37
N ASP A 331 -9.85 22.69 14.20
CA ASP A 331 -9.84 21.24 14.04
C ASP A 331 -8.45 20.65 14.20
N GLU A 332 -7.34 21.41 14.04
CA GLU A 332 -5.98 20.88 14.25
C GLU A 332 -5.77 20.40 15.68
N ALA A 333 -6.17 21.20 16.69
CA ALA A 333 -6.07 20.82 18.07
C ALA A 333 -6.99 19.62 18.40
N LEU A 334 -8.26 19.67 17.93
CA LEU A 334 -9.23 18.59 18.12
C LEU A 334 -8.73 17.25 17.58
N VAL A 335 -8.14 17.24 16.38
CA VAL A 335 -7.57 16.04 15.75
C VAL A 335 -6.31 15.59 16.47
N GLY A 336 -5.42 16.51 16.84
CA GLY A 336 -4.21 16.21 17.61
C GLY A 336 -4.52 15.51 18.93
N ASP A 337 -5.49 16.05 19.69
CA ASP A 337 -5.95 15.47 20.96
C ASP A 337 -6.60 14.09 20.76
N LEU A 338 -7.38 13.91 19.66
CA LEU A 338 -7.93 12.60 19.31
C LEU A 338 -6.84 11.56 19.06
N LEU A 339 -5.86 11.88 18.22
CA LEU A 339 -4.81 10.93 17.87
C LEU A 339 -3.98 10.54 19.11
N GLN A 340 -3.70 11.49 20.02
CA GLN A 340 -3.05 11.20 21.29
C GLN A 340 -3.92 10.33 22.20
N LEU A 341 -5.23 10.57 22.25
CA LEU A 341 -6.17 9.75 23.01
C LEU A 341 -6.21 8.31 22.47
N LEU A 342 -6.34 8.13 21.15
CA LEU A 342 -6.36 6.81 20.51
C LEU A 342 -5.08 6.02 20.77
N GLN A 343 -3.92 6.69 20.71
CA GLN A 343 -2.63 6.07 20.99
C GLN A 343 -2.52 5.67 22.47
N ALA A 344 -2.85 6.58 23.39
CA ALA A 344 -2.75 6.32 24.83
C ALA A 344 -3.74 5.24 25.30
N ALA A 345 -4.89 5.13 24.67
CA ALA A 345 -5.91 4.13 24.95
C ALA A 345 -5.72 2.82 24.16
N GLU A 346 -4.68 2.71 23.34
CA GLU A 346 -4.44 1.57 22.45
C GLU A 346 -5.70 1.17 21.64
N THR A 347 -6.36 2.17 21.04
CA THR A 347 -7.67 1.98 20.44
C THR A 347 -7.56 1.46 19.00
N ASP A 348 -8.38 0.46 18.63
CA ASP A 348 -8.52 -0.03 17.26
C ASP A 348 -8.97 1.12 16.34
N MET A 349 -8.10 1.50 15.41
CA MET A 349 -8.32 2.65 14.54
C MET A 349 -9.54 2.46 13.62
N THR A 350 -9.69 1.29 13.03
CA THR A 350 -10.76 0.99 12.07
C THR A 350 -12.11 0.99 12.76
N LEU A 351 -12.22 0.29 13.89
CA LEU A 351 -13.46 0.19 14.66
C LEU A 351 -13.87 1.54 15.26
N PHE A 352 -12.92 2.31 15.75
CA PHE A 352 -13.18 3.63 16.34
C PHE A 352 -13.89 4.55 15.34
N TYR A 353 -13.27 4.80 14.18
CA TYR A 353 -13.87 5.73 13.22
C TYR A 353 -15.19 5.22 12.64
N ARG A 354 -15.34 3.90 12.46
CA ARG A 354 -16.61 3.32 12.00
C ARG A 354 -17.72 3.52 13.01
N GLN A 355 -17.47 3.24 14.28
CA GLN A 355 -18.48 3.34 15.34
C GLN A 355 -18.72 4.77 15.82
N LEU A 356 -17.76 5.69 15.65
CA LEU A 356 -17.99 7.12 15.90
C LEU A 356 -19.12 7.68 15.02
N ALA A 357 -19.36 7.09 13.85
CA ALA A 357 -20.45 7.46 12.97
C ALA A 357 -21.85 7.19 13.56
N ASP A 358 -21.94 6.17 14.43
CA ASP A 358 -23.21 5.76 15.05
C ASP A 358 -23.59 6.64 16.27
N LEU A 359 -22.66 7.46 16.76
CA LEU A 359 -22.92 8.39 17.86
C LEU A 359 -23.50 9.69 17.32
N ASP A 360 -24.61 10.14 17.93
CA ASP A 360 -25.24 11.41 17.60
C ASP A 360 -24.61 12.57 18.40
N PRO A 361 -23.81 13.46 17.78
CA PRO A 361 -23.21 14.59 18.48
C PRO A 361 -24.21 15.68 18.82
N TYR A 362 -25.43 15.60 18.29
CA TYR A 362 -26.51 16.56 18.53
C TYR A 362 -27.42 16.16 19.71
N ALA A 363 -27.34 14.90 20.16
CA ALA A 363 -28.16 14.39 21.27
C ALA A 363 -27.79 15.08 22.62
N PRO A 364 -28.74 15.15 23.59
CA PRO A 364 -28.48 15.59 24.93
C PRO A 364 -27.44 14.69 25.65
N ALA A 365 -26.92 15.11 26.78
CA ALA A 365 -25.75 14.60 27.52
C ALA A 365 -25.59 13.07 27.73
N GLY A 366 -26.54 12.22 27.31
CA GLY A 366 -26.43 10.74 27.40
C GLY A 366 -25.36 10.12 26.48
N SER A 367 -25.03 10.75 25.36
CA SER A 367 -24.08 10.23 24.37
C SER A 367 -22.60 10.20 24.84
N ALA A 368 -22.26 10.91 25.92
CA ALA A 368 -20.90 10.91 26.46
C ALA A 368 -20.54 9.56 27.11
N ALA A 369 -21.47 8.93 27.82
CA ALA A 369 -21.28 7.60 28.39
C ALA A 369 -21.17 6.54 27.29
N ASP A 370 -21.95 6.66 26.22
CA ASP A 370 -21.91 5.76 25.07
C ASP A 370 -20.58 5.88 24.33
N PHE A 371 -20.02 7.10 24.21
CA PHE A 371 -18.68 7.33 23.63
C PHE A 371 -17.60 6.63 24.44
N VAL A 372 -17.58 6.79 25.78
CA VAL A 372 -16.60 6.12 26.64
C VAL A 372 -16.74 4.61 26.55
N ALA A 373 -17.96 4.09 26.58
CA ALA A 373 -18.22 2.66 26.43
C ALA A 373 -17.78 2.12 25.05
N MET A 374 -17.96 2.90 23.98
CA MET A 374 -17.47 2.57 22.64
C MET A 374 -15.93 2.56 22.61
N LEU A 375 -15.29 3.55 23.18
CA LEU A 375 -13.83 3.64 23.27
C LEU A 375 -13.26 2.43 24.03
N GLU A 376 -13.83 2.09 25.21
CA GLU A 376 -13.42 0.93 26.01
C GLU A 376 -13.57 -0.40 25.27
N ARG A 377 -14.66 -0.58 24.54
CA ARG A 377 -14.86 -1.79 23.73
C ARG A 377 -13.83 -1.95 22.62
N ASN A 378 -13.34 -0.84 22.08
CA ASN A 378 -12.42 -0.81 20.95
C ASN A 378 -10.95 -0.65 21.39
N SER A 379 -10.66 -0.53 22.70
CA SER A 379 -9.30 -0.44 23.24
C SER A 379 -8.77 -1.82 23.61
N TYR A 380 -7.49 -2.05 23.34
CA TYR A 380 -6.80 -3.32 23.68
C TYR A 380 -6.43 -3.42 25.16
N ALA A 381 -6.33 -2.28 25.84
CA ALA A 381 -6.10 -2.20 27.28
C ALA A 381 -7.28 -1.52 28.01
N PRO A 382 -7.50 -1.81 29.31
CA PRO A 382 -8.49 -1.11 30.10
C PRO A 382 -8.19 0.39 30.20
N LEU A 383 -9.21 1.25 30.06
CA LEU A 383 -9.04 2.69 30.20
C LEU A 383 -8.81 3.08 31.66
N ALA A 384 -7.70 3.77 31.94
CA ALA A 384 -7.47 4.44 33.21
C ALA A 384 -8.45 5.60 33.41
N ALA A 385 -8.71 6.01 34.69
CA ALA A 385 -9.64 7.09 34.98
C ALA A 385 -9.27 8.38 34.23
N GLU A 386 -8.00 8.76 34.24
CA GLU A 386 -7.50 9.95 33.52
C GLU A 386 -7.79 9.91 32.01
N LEU A 387 -7.68 8.75 31.39
CA LEU A 387 -8.02 8.60 29.96
C LEU A 387 -9.52 8.71 29.70
N ARG A 388 -10.35 8.26 30.64
CA ARG A 388 -11.81 8.46 30.57
C ARG A 388 -12.17 9.95 30.64
N ASP A 389 -11.55 10.69 31.56
CA ASP A 389 -11.78 12.14 31.70
C ASP A 389 -11.33 12.89 30.43
N ARG A 390 -10.18 12.53 29.86
CA ARG A 390 -9.72 13.07 28.57
C ARG A 390 -10.68 12.71 27.43
N ALA A 391 -11.19 11.50 27.39
CA ALA A 391 -12.16 11.04 26.39
C ALA A 391 -13.46 11.85 26.46
N LEU A 392 -13.98 12.08 27.66
CA LEU A 392 -15.17 12.91 27.89
C LEU A 392 -14.95 14.36 27.47
N ALA A 393 -13.81 14.94 27.81
CA ALA A 393 -13.44 16.31 27.40
C ALA A 393 -13.35 16.43 25.88
N TRP A 394 -12.66 15.50 25.23
CA TRP A 394 -12.55 15.47 23.77
C TRP A 394 -13.93 15.34 23.10
N PHE A 395 -14.77 14.41 23.57
CA PHE A 395 -16.09 14.21 23.00
C PHE A 395 -16.99 15.43 23.15
N GLY A 396 -16.87 16.15 24.28
CA GLY A 396 -17.56 17.43 24.48
C GLY A 396 -17.16 18.50 23.46
N GLN A 397 -15.86 18.62 23.16
CA GLN A 397 -15.33 19.52 22.14
C GLN A 397 -15.81 19.10 20.73
N TYR A 398 -15.74 17.80 20.41
CA TYR A 398 -16.22 17.25 19.16
C TYR A 398 -17.72 17.50 18.93
N CYS A 399 -18.56 17.29 19.95
CA CYS A 399 -19.98 17.62 19.88
C CYS A 399 -20.23 19.12 19.66
N SER A 400 -19.48 19.98 20.38
CA SER A 400 -19.57 21.43 20.19
C SER A 400 -19.20 21.85 18.79
N ARG A 401 -18.10 21.28 18.25
CA ARG A 401 -17.65 21.52 16.88
C ARG A 401 -18.66 21.03 15.84
N SER A 402 -19.20 19.83 16.02
CA SER A 402 -20.21 19.26 15.12
C SER A 402 -21.51 20.08 15.12
N ARG A 403 -21.96 20.55 16.28
CA ARG A 403 -23.18 21.41 16.42
C ARG A 403 -23.00 22.80 15.80
N SER A 404 -21.78 23.28 15.62
CA SER A 404 -21.53 24.54 14.93
C SER A 404 -21.86 24.48 13.42
N GLU A 405 -22.01 23.26 12.89
CA GLU A 405 -22.49 22.99 11.54
C GLU A 405 -23.93 22.49 11.62
N ALA A 406 -24.87 23.18 10.96
CA ALA A 406 -26.23 22.66 10.85
C ALA A 406 -26.22 21.39 10.01
N GLY A 407 -26.61 20.24 10.57
CA GLY A 407 -26.54 18.97 9.88
C GLY A 407 -27.59 17.95 10.30
N ASP A 408 -27.98 17.10 9.34
CA ASP A 408 -28.77 15.90 9.59
C ASP A 408 -27.85 14.78 10.09
N PRO A 409 -28.16 14.16 11.27
CA PRO A 409 -27.36 13.07 11.84
C PRO A 409 -27.21 11.87 10.89
N GLU A 410 -28.25 11.51 10.14
CA GLU A 410 -28.20 10.37 9.22
C GLU A 410 -27.31 10.67 7.98
N ALA A 411 -27.44 11.85 7.40
CA ALA A 411 -26.58 12.27 6.30
C ALA A 411 -25.09 12.35 6.76
N ARG A 412 -24.83 12.79 8.00
CA ARG A 412 -23.50 12.75 8.60
C ARG A 412 -22.99 11.30 8.70
N ARG A 413 -23.78 10.39 9.26
CA ARG A 413 -23.43 8.96 9.39
C ARG A 413 -23.09 8.34 8.05
N GLN A 414 -23.89 8.61 7.02
CA GLN A 414 -23.64 8.11 5.66
C GLN A 414 -22.32 8.64 5.09
N ARG A 415 -22.03 9.94 5.23
CA ARG A 415 -20.75 10.51 4.79
C ARG A 415 -19.56 9.88 5.52
N MET A 416 -19.63 9.70 6.83
CA MET A 416 -18.60 9.04 7.61
C MET A 416 -18.38 7.60 7.18
N ASN A 417 -19.46 6.85 6.99
CA ASN A 417 -19.41 5.45 6.59
C ASN A 417 -18.88 5.25 5.15
N ALA A 418 -19.00 6.26 4.29
CA ALA A 418 -18.42 6.22 2.93
C ALA A 418 -16.88 6.33 2.91
N VAL A 419 -16.26 6.83 3.99
CA VAL A 419 -14.80 7.02 4.08
C VAL A 419 -14.14 6.20 5.18
N ASN A 420 -14.91 5.72 6.17
CA ASN A 420 -14.46 4.86 7.26
C ASN A 420 -14.89 3.41 6.96
N PRO A 421 -13.97 2.54 6.52
CA PRO A 421 -14.32 1.18 6.18
C PRO A 421 -14.74 0.38 7.41
N LYS A 422 -15.66 -0.57 7.23
CA LYS A 422 -15.98 -1.60 8.22
C LYS A 422 -15.02 -2.78 8.11
N TYR A 423 -14.60 -3.09 6.89
CA TYR A 423 -13.73 -4.24 6.60
C TYR A 423 -12.41 -3.78 6.01
N VAL A 424 -11.32 -4.23 6.59
CA VAL A 424 -9.96 -4.12 6.06
C VAL A 424 -9.30 -5.49 6.12
N LEU A 425 -8.27 -5.73 5.30
CA LEU A 425 -7.54 -6.99 5.35
C LEU A 425 -6.64 -7.02 6.59
N ARG A 426 -7.24 -7.26 7.75
CA ARG A 426 -6.49 -7.38 9.01
C ARG A 426 -5.40 -8.44 8.90
N ASN A 427 -4.29 -8.21 9.58
CA ASN A 427 -3.13 -9.09 9.48
C ASN A 427 -3.46 -10.55 9.82
N TYR A 428 -4.27 -10.78 10.85
CA TYR A 428 -4.69 -12.12 11.24
C TYR A 428 -5.62 -12.81 10.23
N LEU A 429 -6.48 -12.05 9.51
CA LEU A 429 -7.36 -12.61 8.48
C LEU A 429 -6.56 -13.16 7.31
N ALA A 430 -5.55 -12.42 6.87
CA ALA A 430 -4.63 -12.91 5.85
C ALA A 430 -3.94 -14.20 6.29
N GLN A 431 -3.51 -14.29 7.55
CA GLN A 431 -2.86 -15.48 8.08
C GLN A 431 -3.80 -16.68 8.13
N LEU A 432 -5.05 -16.51 8.61
CA LEU A 432 -6.03 -17.59 8.61
C LEU A 432 -6.29 -18.16 7.21
N ALA A 433 -6.37 -17.27 6.19
CA ALA A 433 -6.54 -17.69 4.81
C ALA A 433 -5.32 -18.45 4.28
N ILE A 434 -4.12 -18.06 4.68
CA ILE A 434 -2.87 -18.75 4.35
C ILE A 434 -2.83 -20.13 5.00
N ASP A 435 -3.11 -20.23 6.30
CA ASP A 435 -3.10 -21.48 7.04
C ASP A 435 -4.04 -22.54 6.43
N GLN A 436 -5.23 -22.13 5.95
CA GLN A 436 -6.15 -23.03 5.25
C GLN A 436 -5.65 -23.37 3.83
N ALA A 437 -5.13 -22.38 3.11
CA ALA A 437 -4.63 -22.59 1.76
C ALA A 437 -3.43 -23.54 1.70
N GLU A 438 -2.56 -23.53 2.69
CA GLU A 438 -1.44 -24.47 2.84
C GLU A 438 -1.91 -25.91 3.05
N GLN A 439 -3.13 -26.10 3.57
CA GLN A 439 -3.80 -27.40 3.69
C GLN A 439 -4.61 -27.78 2.43
N GLY A 440 -4.59 -26.92 1.39
CA GLY A 440 -5.28 -27.14 0.12
C GLY A 440 -6.72 -26.62 0.07
N ASP A 441 -7.20 -25.96 1.13
CA ASP A 441 -8.50 -25.28 1.18
C ASP A 441 -8.36 -23.78 0.86
N PHE A 442 -8.88 -23.35 -0.28
CA PHE A 442 -8.84 -21.95 -0.74
C PHE A 442 -10.15 -21.20 -0.45
N GLY A 443 -11.08 -21.81 0.26
CA GLY A 443 -12.41 -21.23 0.53
C GLY A 443 -12.33 -19.88 1.23
N LEU A 444 -11.45 -19.73 2.22
CA LEU A 444 -11.31 -18.48 2.96
C LEU A 444 -10.64 -17.37 2.12
N VAL A 445 -9.77 -17.72 1.17
CA VAL A 445 -9.21 -16.74 0.22
C VAL A 445 -10.34 -16.12 -0.63
N ALA A 446 -11.23 -16.96 -1.15
CA ALA A 446 -12.38 -16.52 -1.94
C ALA A 446 -13.38 -15.71 -1.09
N GLU A 447 -13.67 -16.17 0.14
CA GLU A 447 -14.59 -15.47 1.05
C GLU A 447 -14.04 -14.09 1.45
N LEU A 448 -12.74 -13.97 1.76
CA LEU A 448 -12.11 -12.69 2.07
C LEU A 448 -12.12 -11.74 0.86
N LEU A 449 -11.83 -12.25 -0.34
CA LEU A 449 -11.92 -11.44 -1.55
C LEU A 449 -13.32 -10.85 -1.71
N ASP A 450 -14.37 -11.66 -1.49
CA ASP A 450 -15.76 -11.23 -1.62
C ASP A 450 -16.16 -10.20 -0.53
N VAL A 451 -15.74 -10.41 0.72
CA VAL A 451 -15.98 -9.43 1.81
C VAL A 451 -15.30 -8.09 1.51
N LEU A 452 -14.06 -8.12 1.04
CA LEU A 452 -13.25 -6.94 0.80
C LEU A 452 -13.67 -6.13 -0.43
N ARG A 453 -14.56 -6.66 -1.29
CA ARG A 453 -15.18 -5.93 -2.40
C ARG A 453 -16.11 -4.79 -1.95
N ASN A 454 -16.71 -4.91 -0.78
CA ASN A 454 -17.67 -3.95 -0.25
C ASN A 454 -17.24 -3.46 1.15
N PRO A 455 -16.06 -2.84 1.30
CA PRO A 455 -15.45 -2.60 2.60
C PRO A 455 -16.22 -1.57 3.46
N TYR A 456 -17.07 -0.76 2.84
CA TYR A 456 -17.85 0.30 3.49
C TYR A 456 -19.26 -0.11 3.84
N SER A 457 -19.76 -1.22 3.28
CA SER A 457 -21.13 -1.66 3.43
C SER A 457 -21.33 -2.55 4.65
N GLU A 458 -22.54 -2.54 5.21
CA GLU A 458 -22.98 -3.57 6.14
C GLU A 458 -23.15 -4.90 5.38
N GLN A 459 -22.59 -5.98 5.91
CA GLN A 459 -22.66 -7.31 5.30
C GLN A 459 -23.19 -8.31 6.34
N PRO A 460 -24.51 -8.54 6.43
CA PRO A 460 -25.08 -9.44 7.40
C PRO A 460 -24.50 -10.86 7.33
N GLY A 461 -24.14 -11.40 8.50
CA GLY A 461 -23.48 -12.72 8.61
C GLY A 461 -21.96 -12.71 8.42
N ARG A 462 -21.37 -11.56 8.10
CA ARG A 462 -19.91 -11.40 7.89
C ARG A 462 -19.24 -10.54 8.96
N GLU A 463 -19.92 -10.26 10.07
CA GLU A 463 -19.41 -9.42 11.18
C GLU A 463 -18.08 -9.96 11.78
N ARG A 464 -17.84 -11.27 11.65
CA ARG A 464 -16.59 -11.91 12.10
C ARG A 464 -15.34 -11.29 11.48
N PHE A 465 -15.43 -10.80 10.25
CA PHE A 465 -14.31 -10.19 9.52
C PHE A 465 -14.03 -8.72 9.88
N ALA A 466 -14.94 -8.10 10.60
CA ALA A 466 -14.76 -6.75 11.12
C ALA A 466 -14.18 -6.71 12.54
N ARG A 467 -14.12 -7.85 13.25
CA ARG A 467 -13.73 -7.90 14.66
C ARG A 467 -12.23 -7.70 14.85
N SER A 468 -11.86 -7.01 15.95
CA SER A 468 -10.51 -7.09 16.47
C SER A 468 -10.29 -8.44 17.14
N VAL A 469 -9.11 -9.01 17.02
CA VAL A 469 -8.72 -10.20 17.81
C VAL A 469 -7.89 -9.71 19.00
N ARG A 470 -8.43 -9.80 20.21
CA ARG A 470 -7.63 -9.67 21.43
C ARG A 470 -6.76 -10.93 21.53
N ILE A 471 -5.49 -10.79 21.24
CA ILE A 471 -4.52 -11.88 21.43
C ILE A 471 -4.25 -11.95 22.92
N GLY A 472 -4.80 -12.96 23.58
CA GLY A 472 -4.49 -13.24 24.97
C GLY A 472 -3.01 -13.61 25.14
N PRO A 473 -2.40 -13.39 26.32
CA PRO A 473 -0.99 -13.72 26.57
C PRO A 473 -0.62 -15.20 26.39
N ASN A 474 -1.60 -16.08 26.17
CA ASN A 474 -1.43 -17.53 25.99
C ASN A 474 -1.68 -18.01 24.56
N SER A 475 -1.95 -17.13 23.58
CA SER A 475 -1.96 -17.55 22.18
C SER A 475 -0.51 -17.69 21.74
N GLY A 476 0.04 -18.91 21.79
CA GLY A 476 1.44 -19.21 21.48
C GLY A 476 1.85 -19.01 20.01
N ARG A 477 1.11 -18.19 19.27
CA ARG A 477 1.47 -17.65 17.96
C ARG A 477 1.41 -16.13 18.04
N ASP A 478 2.55 -15.51 18.15
CA ASP A 478 2.69 -14.07 18.03
C ASP A 478 2.31 -13.65 16.60
N VAL A 479 1.08 -13.15 16.41
CA VAL A 479 0.61 -12.65 15.11
C VAL A 479 1.50 -11.51 14.62
N ARG A 480 2.30 -10.88 15.48
CA ARG A 480 3.38 -9.98 15.10
C ARG A 480 4.44 -10.66 14.23
N CYS A 481 4.60 -11.98 14.37
CA CYS A 481 5.58 -12.76 13.59
C CYS A 481 5.16 -13.06 12.14
N CYS A 482 3.89 -12.90 11.76
CA CYS A 482 3.43 -13.15 10.38
C CYS A 482 3.87 -12.08 9.37
N LEU A 483 4.60 -11.07 9.81
CA LEU A 483 4.97 -9.89 9.03
C LEU A 483 6.38 -9.94 8.45
N ALA A 484 7.19 -10.93 8.79
CA ALA A 484 8.56 -11.07 8.30
C ALA A 484 8.59 -11.69 6.89
N VAL A 485 8.34 -10.90 5.88
CA VAL A 485 8.50 -11.30 4.48
C VAL A 485 9.52 -10.40 3.79
N LEU A 486 10.81 -10.64 4.05
CA LEU A 486 11.86 -10.14 3.18
C LEU A 486 12.91 -11.23 2.97
N ASP A 487 13.07 -11.62 1.70
CA ASP A 487 14.20 -12.41 1.25
C ASP A 487 15.51 -11.71 1.61
N ARG A 488 16.42 -12.38 2.30
CA ARG A 488 17.79 -11.92 2.64
C ARG A 488 18.63 -11.49 1.44
N ALA A 489 18.15 -11.64 0.21
CA ALA A 489 18.79 -11.06 -0.95
C ALA A 489 19.05 -9.53 -0.82
N PHE A 490 18.36 -8.87 0.12
CA PHE A 490 18.53 -7.44 0.40
C PHE A 490 19.44 -7.10 1.57
N THR A 491 19.80 -8.03 2.45
CA THR A 491 20.47 -7.72 3.72
C THR A 491 22.00 -7.85 3.69
N VAL A 492 22.60 -8.49 2.70
CA VAL A 492 24.04 -8.79 2.69
C VAL A 492 24.92 -7.60 2.23
N PHE A 493 24.35 -6.49 1.78
CA PHE A 493 25.15 -5.38 1.21
C PHE A 493 25.25 -4.11 2.06
N CYS A 494 24.71 -4.06 3.27
CA CYS A 494 24.85 -2.85 4.13
C CYS A 494 26.16 -2.77 4.93
N SER A 495 27.06 -3.74 4.87
CA SER A 495 28.29 -3.75 5.69
C SER A 495 29.61 -3.54 4.93
N GLY A 496 29.59 -3.03 3.72
CA GLY A 496 30.85 -2.75 3.06
C GLY A 496 30.67 -1.97 1.76
N TYR A 497 31.14 -0.76 1.78
CA TYR A 497 31.38 0.24 0.73
C TYR A 497 30.54 1.51 0.83
N CYS A 498 30.92 2.35 1.78
CA CYS A 498 30.75 3.80 1.68
C CYS A 498 31.85 4.34 0.77
N THR A 499 31.58 4.54 -0.51
CA THR A 499 32.34 5.46 -1.34
C THR A 499 31.37 6.50 -1.86
N GLU A 500 31.50 7.71 -1.35
CA GLU A 500 30.86 8.91 -1.89
C GLU A 500 31.24 9.05 -3.36
N LEU A 501 30.25 9.04 -4.25
CA LEU A 501 30.47 9.47 -5.64
C LEU A 501 30.62 11.00 -5.62
N PRO A 502 31.71 11.57 -6.15
CA PRO A 502 31.87 13.02 -6.21
C PRO A 502 30.91 13.59 -7.24
N GLY A 503 30.08 14.56 -6.82
CA GLY A 503 29.29 15.40 -7.73
C GLY A 503 27.77 15.47 -7.48
N TRP A 504 27.22 14.84 -6.45
CA TRP A 504 25.78 14.93 -6.13
C TRP A 504 25.51 16.17 -5.26
N HIS A 505 25.24 17.29 -5.90
CA HIS A 505 24.70 18.45 -5.19
C HIS A 505 23.22 18.25 -4.91
N THR A 506 22.88 18.13 -3.65
CA THR A 506 21.49 18.05 -3.16
C THR A 506 20.75 19.32 -3.55
N ILE A 507 19.60 19.20 -4.21
CA ILE A 507 18.75 20.35 -4.60
C ILE A 507 18.16 21.05 -3.37
N VAL A 508 18.13 20.40 -2.20
CA VAL A 508 17.59 20.95 -0.95
C VAL A 508 18.57 20.67 0.18
N PRO A 509 19.12 21.69 0.86
CA PRO A 509 19.82 21.48 2.13
C PRO A 509 18.78 21.16 3.21
N PHE A 510 19.07 20.12 4.01
CA PHE A 510 18.29 19.81 5.22
C PHE A 510 18.57 20.88 6.28
N GLY A 511 17.52 21.60 6.72
CA GLY A 511 17.44 22.26 8.00
C GLY A 511 16.71 21.38 9.00
#